data_fc94b0cf45cf107c894e7bb11f77ccfe
#
_entry.id   fc94b0cf45cf107c894e7bb11f77ccfe
#
_cell.length_a   1.000
_cell.length_b   1.000
_cell.length_c   1.000
_cell.angle_alpha   90.00
_cell.angle_beta   90.00
_cell.angle_gamma   90.00
#
_symmetry.space_group_name_H-M   'P 1'
#
loop_
_entity.id
_entity.type
_entity.pdbx_description
1 polymer ?
#
loop_
_entity_poly.entity_id
_entity_poly.type
_entity_poly.pdbx_seq_one_letter_code
_entity_poly.pdbx_strand_id
1 'polypeptide(L)'
;MHKIRDLPGISLPNVLHHGDELKGLQFKSSIVEHHQIILDSIADGVFTVDLGWRITSFNEAAEKITGIPREEAIGRLCHDVLRANVCDNGCALDQTLRTSMPIRNMPIYVIRADKKRIPISVTTNLLQNTDGHVVGGVETFRDLTVVHELRKELRKKYSFGDIISKNEKIFKIFSILPQIAQSNSTVMIEGASGTGKELFARAIHNNSPRKNEPFVAVNCGALP
;
A
#
# COMPACT_ATOMS: atom_id res chain seq x y z
N MET A 1 2.33 32.17 31.83
CA MET A 1 3.45 31.79 32.72
C MET A 1 3.06 30.53 33.47
N HIS A 2 3.41 29.35 32.96
CA HIS A 2 3.27 28.08 33.70
C HIS A 2 4.66 27.52 33.94
N LYS A 3 4.99 27.43 35.25
CA LYS A 3 6.23 26.84 35.74
C LYS A 3 6.16 25.32 35.56
N ILE A 4 7.13 24.77 34.80
CA ILE A 4 7.45 23.36 34.77
C ILE A 4 8.24 23.10 36.04
N ARG A 5 7.69 22.27 36.93
CA ARG A 5 8.34 21.81 38.17
C ARG A 5 9.23 20.62 37.89
N ASP A 6 10.38 20.65 38.51
CA ASP A 6 11.50 19.74 38.57
C ASP A 6 11.15 18.24 38.59
N LEU A 7 11.76 17.50 37.71
CA LEU A 7 11.92 16.05 37.79
C LEU A 7 13.28 15.76 38.46
N PRO A 8 13.38 15.01 39.52
CA PRO A 8 14.65 14.67 40.16
C PRO A 8 15.34 13.53 39.38
N GLY A 9 16.60 13.73 39.01
CA GLY A 9 17.48 12.63 38.58
C GLY A 9 18.33 12.85 37.36
N ILE A 10 18.39 14.02 36.73
CA ILE A 10 19.32 14.27 35.61
C ILE A 10 20.46 15.16 36.08
N SER A 11 21.62 14.53 36.35
CA SER A 11 22.89 15.20 36.61
C SER A 11 23.48 15.65 35.28
N LEU A 12 23.61 16.97 35.06
CA LEU A 12 24.33 17.53 33.92
C LEU A 12 25.85 17.41 34.14
N PRO A 13 26.63 16.90 33.19
CA PRO A 13 28.06 16.88 33.32
C PRO A 13 28.66 18.27 33.21
N ASN A 14 29.64 18.59 34.07
CA ASN A 14 30.44 19.82 34.11
C ASN A 14 31.09 20.08 32.75
N VAL A 15 30.82 21.25 32.17
CA VAL A 15 31.44 21.76 30.94
C VAL A 15 32.76 22.45 31.27
N LEU A 16 33.86 21.79 30.94
CA LEU A 16 35.18 22.47 30.86
C LEU A 16 35.36 23.07 29.46
N HIS A 17 35.72 24.37 29.42
CA HIS A 17 35.95 25.16 28.23
C HIS A 17 37.10 24.60 27.35
N HIS A 18 36.78 24.11 26.13
CA HIS A 18 37.72 24.04 25.00
C HIS A 18 36.94 24.15 23.68
N GLY A 19 37.21 25.21 22.94
CA GLY A 19 37.06 25.32 21.48
C GLY A 19 35.65 25.36 20.88
N ASP A 20 35.25 26.54 20.35
CA ASP A 20 33.97 26.73 19.65
C ASP A 20 33.75 25.83 18.40
N GLU A 21 34.82 25.31 17.82
CA GLU A 21 34.74 24.36 16.69
C GLU A 21 34.19 22.97 17.09
N LEU A 22 34.54 22.48 18.27
CA LEU A 22 34.00 21.18 18.78
C LEU A 22 32.51 21.28 19.11
N LYS A 23 32.04 22.44 19.58
CA LYS A 23 30.61 22.67 19.84
C LYS A 23 29.78 22.65 18.55
N GLY A 24 30.31 23.21 17.46
CA GLY A 24 29.66 23.22 16.15
C GLY A 24 29.50 21.81 15.55
N LEU A 25 30.49 20.96 15.70
CA LEU A 25 30.46 19.57 15.23
C LEU A 25 29.50 18.68 16.05
N GLN A 26 29.50 18.82 17.37
CA GLN A 26 28.54 18.09 18.24
C GLN A 26 27.10 18.55 18.03
N PHE A 27 26.86 19.84 17.80
CA PHE A 27 25.51 20.37 17.54
C PHE A 27 24.99 19.90 16.18
N LYS A 28 25.82 19.86 15.12
CA LYS A 28 25.44 19.31 13.81
C LYS A 28 25.16 17.82 13.87
N SER A 29 25.96 17.04 14.60
CA SER A 29 25.70 15.60 14.80
C SER A 29 24.38 15.35 15.51
N SER A 30 24.09 16.12 16.58
CA SER A 30 22.83 16.01 17.30
C SER A 30 21.59 16.34 16.45
N ILE A 31 21.67 17.34 15.57
CA ILE A 31 20.56 17.70 14.67
C ILE A 31 20.31 16.59 13.64
N VAL A 32 21.35 16.03 13.06
CA VAL A 32 21.23 14.94 12.08
C VAL A 32 20.62 13.68 12.74
N GLU A 33 21.07 13.35 13.96
CA GLU A 33 20.49 12.24 14.72
C GLU A 33 19.01 12.45 15.04
N HIS A 34 18.60 13.66 15.45
CA HIS A 34 17.20 13.98 15.71
C HIS A 34 16.32 13.85 14.44
N HIS A 35 16.79 14.33 13.29
CA HIS A 35 16.06 14.18 12.03
C HIS A 35 15.85 12.69 11.67
N GLN A 36 16.88 11.87 11.89
CA GLN A 36 16.80 10.46 11.62
C GLN A 36 15.80 9.75 12.54
N ILE A 37 15.82 10.06 13.84
CA ILE A 37 14.86 9.52 14.83
C ILE A 37 13.41 9.89 14.43
N ILE A 38 13.19 11.13 13.98
CA ILE A 38 11.86 11.56 13.51
C ILE A 38 11.43 10.73 12.28
N LEU A 39 12.29 10.57 11.29
CA LEU A 39 11.99 9.79 10.09
C LEU A 39 11.73 8.32 10.43
N ASP A 40 12.48 7.73 11.36
CA ASP A 40 12.34 6.34 11.78
C ASP A 40 11.09 6.11 12.65
N SER A 41 10.53 7.17 13.25
CA SER A 41 9.25 7.10 13.98
C SER A 41 8.03 7.04 13.06
N ILE A 42 8.18 7.33 11.75
CA ILE A 42 7.10 7.30 10.77
C ILE A 42 6.86 5.86 10.33
N ALA A 43 5.62 5.41 10.40
CA ALA A 43 5.22 4.05 10.00
C ALA A 43 5.20 3.84 8.48
N ASP A 44 5.11 4.91 7.70
CA ASP A 44 5.21 4.87 6.24
C ASP A 44 6.69 4.87 5.83
N GLY A 45 7.03 4.15 4.75
CA GLY A 45 8.35 4.23 4.14
C GLY A 45 8.60 5.65 3.62
N VAL A 46 9.76 6.20 3.92
CA VAL A 46 10.18 7.53 3.44
C VAL A 46 11.57 7.41 2.84
N PHE A 47 11.74 7.92 1.64
CA PHE A 47 13.06 8.12 1.06
C PHE A 47 13.14 9.45 0.32
N THR A 48 14.36 9.95 0.17
CA THR A 48 14.67 11.11 -0.65
C THR A 48 15.65 10.73 -1.74
N VAL A 49 15.58 11.45 -2.86
CA VAL A 49 16.54 11.33 -3.95
C VAL A 49 17.14 12.67 -4.30
N ASP A 50 18.37 12.68 -4.81
CA ASP A 50 18.97 13.83 -5.48
C ASP A 50 18.44 13.98 -6.92
N LEU A 51 18.90 15.00 -7.64
CA LEU A 51 18.54 15.23 -9.05
C LEU A 51 19.08 14.15 -9.99
N GLY A 52 20.01 13.31 -9.55
CA GLY A 52 20.53 12.14 -10.25
C GLY A 52 19.81 10.85 -9.91
N TRP A 53 18.64 10.92 -9.23
CA TRP A 53 17.82 9.78 -8.84
C TRP A 53 18.49 8.84 -7.83
N ARG A 54 19.55 9.25 -7.17
CA ARG A 54 20.19 8.47 -6.12
C ARG A 54 19.52 8.72 -4.78
N ILE A 55 19.27 7.64 -4.08
CA ILE A 55 18.68 7.70 -2.73
C ILE A 55 19.66 8.37 -1.78
N THR A 56 19.20 9.43 -1.11
CA THR A 56 19.98 10.22 -0.14
C THR A 56 19.52 10.02 1.31
N SER A 57 18.29 9.54 1.51
CA SER A 57 17.73 9.17 2.82
C SER A 57 16.80 7.98 2.64
N PHE A 58 16.73 7.12 3.66
CA PHE A 58 15.89 5.91 3.66
C PHE A 58 15.57 5.55 5.10
N ASN A 59 14.29 5.58 5.51
CA ASN A 59 13.91 5.35 6.90
C ASN A 59 13.72 3.86 7.21
N GLU A 60 13.58 3.52 8.49
CA GLU A 60 13.42 2.15 8.97
C GLU A 60 12.17 1.46 8.41
N ALA A 61 11.06 2.21 8.25
CA ALA A 61 9.84 1.67 7.63
C ALA A 61 10.07 1.30 6.16
N ALA A 62 10.84 2.09 5.41
CA ALA A 62 11.20 1.78 4.04
C ALA A 62 12.04 0.49 3.94
N GLU A 63 12.97 0.24 4.88
CA GLU A 63 13.70 -1.03 4.96
C GLU A 63 12.75 -2.22 5.17
N LYS A 64 11.83 -2.09 6.14
CA LYS A 64 10.86 -3.15 6.46
C LYS A 64 9.94 -3.47 5.28
N ILE A 65 9.47 -2.44 4.58
CA ILE A 65 8.55 -2.59 3.45
C ILE A 65 9.26 -3.18 2.23
N THR A 66 10.43 -2.68 1.88
CA THR A 66 11.18 -3.13 0.69
C THR A 66 12.00 -4.40 0.93
N GLY A 67 12.40 -4.64 2.18
CA GLY A 67 13.32 -5.69 2.56
C GLY A 67 14.77 -5.41 2.18
N ILE A 68 15.11 -4.15 1.89
CA ILE A 68 16.45 -3.69 1.54
C ILE A 68 16.99 -2.83 2.68
N PRO A 69 18.14 -3.14 3.26
CA PRO A 69 18.76 -2.32 4.30
C PRO A 69 19.13 -0.91 3.81
N ARG A 70 19.07 0.06 4.69
CA ARG A 70 19.42 1.47 4.40
C ARG A 70 20.81 1.60 3.79
N GLU A 71 21.78 0.91 4.34
CA GLU A 71 23.18 0.94 3.89
C GLU A 71 23.31 0.48 2.44
N GLU A 72 22.46 -0.44 2.00
CA GLU A 72 22.43 -0.90 0.61
C GLU A 72 21.61 0.02 -0.30
N ALA A 73 20.63 0.76 0.25
CA ALA A 73 19.76 1.64 -0.53
C ALA A 73 20.41 2.98 -0.84
N ILE A 74 21.11 3.57 0.14
CA ILE A 74 21.76 4.89 0.00
C ILE A 74 22.76 4.89 -1.16
N GLY A 75 22.70 5.92 -2.00
CA GLY A 75 23.56 6.12 -3.18
C GLY A 75 23.15 5.31 -4.41
N ARG A 76 22.26 4.30 -4.28
CA ARG A 76 21.72 3.57 -5.44
C ARG A 76 20.62 4.36 -6.13
N LEU A 77 20.35 4.02 -7.37
CA LEU A 77 19.22 4.57 -8.11
C LEU A 77 17.90 4.07 -7.52
N CYS A 78 16.93 4.95 -7.35
CA CYS A 78 15.67 4.59 -6.68
C CYS A 78 14.91 3.47 -7.40
N HIS A 79 14.97 3.40 -8.75
CA HIS A 79 14.32 2.34 -9.50
C HIS A 79 14.94 0.94 -9.27
N ASP A 80 16.22 0.86 -8.93
CA ASP A 80 16.90 -0.42 -8.60
C ASP A 80 16.48 -0.94 -7.22
N VAL A 81 16.09 -0.03 -6.32
CA VAL A 81 15.69 -0.34 -4.95
C VAL A 81 14.20 -0.63 -4.88
N LEU A 82 13.35 0.27 -5.38
CA LEU A 82 11.88 0.14 -5.29
C LEU A 82 11.29 -0.82 -6.32
N ARG A 83 11.86 -0.89 -7.52
CA ARG A 83 11.42 -1.76 -8.62
C ARG A 83 9.91 -1.67 -8.83
N ALA A 84 9.40 -0.42 -8.89
CA ALA A 84 7.98 -0.18 -9.06
C ALA A 84 7.55 -0.43 -10.51
N ASN A 85 6.31 -0.86 -10.70
CA ASN A 85 5.74 -1.11 -12.01
C ASN A 85 5.60 0.16 -12.89
N VAL A 86 5.82 1.32 -12.31
CA VAL A 86 5.72 2.63 -12.98
C VAL A 86 7.09 3.30 -13.22
N CYS A 87 8.20 2.66 -12.83
CA CYS A 87 9.54 3.27 -12.96
C CYS A 87 9.89 3.61 -14.42
N ASP A 88 9.49 2.77 -15.38
CA ASP A 88 9.80 2.99 -16.79
C ASP A 88 8.84 3.98 -17.45
N ASN A 89 7.56 3.98 -17.04
CA ASN A 89 6.53 4.82 -17.61
C ASN A 89 5.54 5.27 -16.55
N GLY A 90 5.56 6.55 -16.20
CA GLY A 90 4.61 7.13 -15.24
C GLY A 90 5.10 7.22 -13.80
N CYS A 91 6.41 7.31 -13.60
CA CYS A 91 7.00 7.53 -12.28
C CYS A 91 6.42 8.78 -11.61
N ALA A 92 5.83 8.60 -10.43
CA ALA A 92 5.20 9.69 -9.68
C ALA A 92 6.21 10.79 -9.29
N LEU A 93 7.41 10.38 -8.89
CA LEU A 93 8.46 11.32 -8.49
C LEU A 93 9.01 12.10 -9.68
N ASP A 94 9.18 11.47 -10.87
CA ASP A 94 9.57 12.15 -12.12
C ASP A 94 8.52 13.18 -12.53
N GLN A 95 7.25 12.82 -12.45
CA GLN A 95 6.17 13.74 -12.76
C GLN A 95 6.17 14.93 -11.80
N THR A 96 6.38 14.71 -10.49
CA THR A 96 6.48 15.78 -9.50
C THR A 96 7.67 16.71 -9.77
N LEU A 97 8.84 16.16 -10.11
CA LEU A 97 10.02 16.98 -10.42
C LEU A 97 9.83 17.82 -11.70
N ARG A 98 9.13 17.29 -12.71
CA ARG A 98 8.86 18.05 -13.97
C ARG A 98 7.76 19.09 -13.82
N THR A 99 6.69 18.78 -13.09
CA THR A 99 5.50 19.65 -13.00
C THR A 99 5.50 20.56 -11.80
N SER A 100 6.39 20.32 -10.82
CA SER A 100 6.40 20.94 -9.50
C SER A 100 5.11 20.70 -8.70
N MET A 101 4.27 19.74 -9.14
CA MET A 101 3.03 19.39 -8.46
C MET A 101 3.18 18.08 -7.68
N PRO A 102 2.83 18.08 -6.38
CA PRO A 102 2.87 16.84 -5.59
C PRO A 102 1.82 15.84 -6.06
N ILE A 103 2.21 14.58 -6.15
CA ILE A 103 1.27 13.47 -6.36
C ILE A 103 0.91 12.90 -4.99
N ARG A 104 -0.36 12.56 -4.79
CA ARG A 104 -0.87 12.05 -3.51
C ARG A 104 -1.62 10.75 -3.70
N ASN A 105 -1.32 9.78 -2.83
CA ASN A 105 -2.03 8.50 -2.73
C ASN A 105 -2.14 7.73 -4.05
N MET A 106 -1.12 7.77 -4.89
CA MET A 106 -1.09 7.02 -6.14
C MET A 106 -0.84 5.53 -5.83
N PRO A 107 -1.78 4.63 -6.20
CA PRO A 107 -1.58 3.21 -5.97
C PRO A 107 -0.63 2.62 -7.02
N ILE A 108 0.41 1.95 -6.57
CA ILE A 108 1.39 1.25 -7.41
C ILE A 108 1.75 -0.09 -6.78
N TYR A 109 2.58 -0.86 -7.49
CA TYR A 109 3.17 -2.08 -6.97
C TYR A 109 4.69 -1.98 -7.00
N VAL A 110 5.33 -2.49 -5.95
CA VAL A 110 6.78 -2.64 -5.88
C VAL A 110 7.15 -4.11 -5.71
N ILE A 111 8.37 -4.44 -6.12
CA ILE A 111 8.93 -5.79 -5.96
C ILE A 111 9.92 -5.76 -4.82
N ARG A 112 9.56 -6.42 -3.73
CA ARG A 112 10.36 -6.56 -2.52
C ARG A 112 11.63 -7.38 -2.78
N ALA A 113 12.62 -7.33 -1.88
CA ALA A 113 13.86 -8.09 -1.97
C ALA A 113 13.63 -9.61 -2.09
N ASP A 114 12.59 -10.16 -1.42
CA ASP A 114 12.15 -11.56 -1.52
C ASP A 114 11.35 -11.88 -2.81
N LYS A 115 11.33 -10.98 -3.79
CA LYS A 115 10.60 -11.05 -5.07
C LYS A 115 9.08 -11.02 -4.94
N LYS A 116 8.53 -10.78 -3.76
CA LYS A 116 7.09 -10.59 -3.61
C LYS A 116 6.67 -9.23 -4.16
N ARG A 117 5.54 -9.23 -4.85
CA ARG A 117 4.88 -8.02 -5.32
C ARG A 117 3.95 -7.51 -4.23
N ILE A 118 4.17 -6.29 -3.75
CA ILE A 118 3.34 -5.66 -2.73
C ILE A 118 2.67 -4.40 -3.27
N PRO A 119 1.38 -4.20 -2.94
CA PRO A 119 0.68 -2.96 -3.27
C PRO A 119 1.09 -1.88 -2.28
N ILE A 120 1.45 -0.71 -2.79
CA ILE A 120 1.75 0.47 -1.97
C ILE A 120 0.97 1.68 -2.48
N SER A 121 0.80 2.67 -1.62
CA SER A 121 0.32 4.00 -1.99
C SER A 121 1.45 5.00 -1.84
N VAL A 122 1.79 5.71 -2.91
CA VAL A 122 2.88 6.69 -2.89
C VAL A 122 2.37 8.12 -2.88
N THR A 123 3.12 8.98 -2.20
CA THR A 123 2.95 10.43 -2.20
C THR A 123 4.31 11.06 -2.42
N THR A 124 4.41 11.99 -3.36
CA THR A 124 5.68 12.63 -3.74
C THR A 124 5.62 14.12 -3.55
N ASN A 125 6.78 14.72 -3.25
CA ASN A 125 6.94 16.16 -3.17
C ASN A 125 8.36 16.57 -3.59
N LEU A 126 8.56 17.86 -3.89
CA LEU A 126 9.88 18.43 -4.13
C LEU A 126 10.68 18.51 -2.82
N LEU A 127 11.97 18.25 -2.91
CA LEU A 127 12.93 18.57 -1.86
C LEU A 127 13.63 19.87 -2.24
N GLN A 128 13.48 20.91 -1.42
CA GLN A 128 14.05 22.23 -1.65
C GLN A 128 15.02 22.59 -0.53
N ASN A 129 16.09 23.31 -0.88
CA ASN A 129 17.00 23.89 0.10
C ASN A 129 16.40 25.16 0.73
N THR A 130 17.14 25.78 1.66
CA THR A 130 16.73 27.02 2.34
C THR A 130 16.52 28.20 1.39
N ASP A 131 17.14 28.19 0.21
CA ASP A 131 17.04 29.23 -0.81
C ASP A 131 15.88 28.96 -1.79
N GLY A 132 15.11 27.89 -1.60
CA GLY A 132 13.99 27.50 -2.44
C GLY A 132 14.38 26.75 -3.71
N HIS A 133 15.66 26.45 -3.93
CA HIS A 133 16.09 25.65 -5.09
C HIS A 133 15.76 24.19 -4.89
N VAL A 134 15.24 23.55 -5.93
CA VAL A 134 14.97 22.11 -5.94
C VAL A 134 16.30 21.36 -5.94
N VAL A 135 16.52 20.54 -4.93
CA VAL A 135 17.71 19.71 -4.74
C VAL A 135 17.43 18.22 -4.93
N GLY A 136 16.16 17.87 -5.13
CA GLY A 136 15.73 16.48 -5.33
C GLY A 136 14.24 16.29 -5.08
N GLY A 137 13.85 15.08 -4.72
CA GLY A 137 12.47 14.74 -4.38
C GLY A 137 12.38 13.86 -3.15
N VAL A 138 11.21 13.90 -2.52
CA VAL A 138 10.84 13.02 -1.41
C VAL A 138 9.64 12.18 -1.82
N GLU A 139 9.69 10.90 -1.52
CA GLU A 139 8.58 9.99 -1.67
C GLU A 139 8.27 9.32 -0.34
N THR A 140 7.00 9.32 0.03
CA THR A 140 6.46 8.53 1.13
C THR A 140 5.59 7.43 0.56
N PHE A 141 5.66 6.23 1.12
CA PHE A 141 4.88 5.10 0.65
C PHE A 141 4.39 4.23 1.79
N ARG A 142 3.12 3.83 1.67
CA ARG A 142 2.42 3.00 2.65
C ARG A 142 2.15 1.63 2.09
N ASP A 143 2.46 0.58 2.85
CA ASP A 143 2.09 -0.80 2.51
C ASP A 143 0.57 -0.99 2.63
N LEU A 144 -0.05 -1.45 1.55
CA LEU A 144 -1.48 -1.72 1.47
C LEU A 144 -1.80 -3.22 1.53
N THR A 145 -0.83 -4.09 1.83
CA THR A 145 -1.00 -5.55 1.82
C THR A 145 -2.16 -5.98 2.72
N VAL A 146 -2.16 -5.54 3.99
CA VAL A 146 -3.23 -5.89 4.95
C VAL A 146 -4.59 -5.38 4.48
N VAL A 147 -4.64 -4.15 3.93
CA VAL A 147 -5.88 -3.58 3.40
C VAL A 147 -6.42 -4.38 2.21
N HIS A 148 -5.52 -4.82 1.32
CA HIS A 148 -5.89 -5.66 0.16
C HIS A 148 -6.36 -7.05 0.60
N GLU A 149 -5.70 -7.66 1.57
CA GLU A 149 -6.10 -8.97 2.13
C GLU A 149 -7.47 -8.90 2.79
N LEU A 150 -7.70 -7.94 3.67
CA LEU A 150 -9.01 -7.71 4.30
C LEU A 150 -10.11 -7.44 3.26
N ARG A 151 -9.83 -6.64 2.23
CA ARG A 151 -10.78 -6.41 1.13
C ARG A 151 -11.07 -7.70 0.35
N LYS A 152 -10.07 -8.55 0.14
CA LYS A 152 -10.23 -9.84 -0.55
C LYS A 152 -11.08 -10.81 0.29
N GLU A 153 -10.85 -10.85 1.60
CA GLU A 153 -11.68 -11.66 2.51
C GLU A 153 -13.12 -11.16 2.55
N LEU A 154 -13.33 -9.85 2.67
CA LEU A 154 -14.65 -9.25 2.61
C LEU A 154 -15.36 -9.59 1.28
N ARG A 155 -14.65 -9.44 0.14
CA ARG A 155 -15.22 -9.81 -1.16
C ARG A 155 -15.63 -11.28 -1.20
N LYS A 156 -14.78 -12.20 -0.71
CA LYS A 156 -15.13 -13.64 -0.64
C LYS A 156 -16.38 -13.88 0.19
N LYS A 157 -16.53 -13.16 1.32
CA LYS A 157 -17.71 -13.27 2.19
C LYS A 157 -18.98 -12.72 1.54
N TYR A 158 -18.86 -11.70 0.70
CA TYR A 158 -19.99 -10.97 0.09
C TYR A 158 -20.23 -11.30 -1.39
N SER A 159 -19.54 -12.31 -1.94
CA SER A 159 -19.67 -12.70 -3.34
C SER A 159 -19.74 -14.22 -3.51
N PHE A 160 -20.50 -14.64 -4.54
CA PHE A 160 -20.47 -16.00 -5.07
C PHE A 160 -20.41 -15.91 -6.60
N GLY A 161 -19.27 -16.29 -7.18
CA GLY A 161 -19.00 -16.01 -8.59
C GLY A 161 -19.05 -14.50 -8.87
N ASP A 162 -19.84 -14.11 -9.86
CA ASP A 162 -20.03 -12.71 -10.25
C ASP A 162 -21.11 -11.96 -9.45
N ILE A 163 -21.77 -12.66 -8.50
CA ILE A 163 -22.85 -12.07 -7.70
C ILE A 163 -22.25 -11.41 -6.46
N ILE A 164 -22.51 -10.11 -6.29
CA ILE A 164 -22.12 -9.33 -5.11
C ILE A 164 -23.39 -8.85 -4.42
N SER A 165 -23.50 -9.08 -3.11
CA SER A 165 -24.65 -8.59 -2.33
C SER A 165 -24.18 -8.10 -0.95
N LYS A 166 -24.94 -7.16 -0.37
CA LYS A 166 -24.82 -6.73 1.04
C LYS A 166 -25.98 -7.24 1.89
N ASN A 167 -26.90 -8.01 1.31
CA ASN A 167 -28.08 -8.50 2.01
C ASN A 167 -27.77 -9.80 2.77
N GLU A 168 -28.02 -9.81 4.08
CA GLU A 168 -27.73 -10.95 4.96
C GLU A 168 -28.44 -12.24 4.54
N LYS A 169 -29.66 -12.15 3.98
CA LYS A 169 -30.39 -13.32 3.47
C LYS A 169 -29.66 -13.95 2.29
N ILE A 170 -29.07 -13.13 1.42
CA ILE A 170 -28.26 -13.59 0.28
C ILE A 170 -26.96 -14.23 0.77
N PHE A 171 -26.36 -13.74 1.84
CA PHE A 171 -25.14 -14.40 2.41
C PHE A 171 -25.40 -15.81 2.91
N LYS A 172 -26.57 -16.04 3.53
CA LYS A 172 -26.97 -17.39 3.92
C LYS A 172 -27.09 -18.31 2.70
N ILE A 173 -27.57 -17.78 1.58
CA ILE A 173 -27.62 -18.50 0.31
C ILE A 173 -26.20 -18.78 -0.19
N PHE A 174 -25.31 -17.78 -0.22
CA PHE A 174 -23.91 -17.95 -0.67
C PHE A 174 -23.18 -19.05 0.11
N SER A 175 -23.46 -19.21 1.40
CA SER A 175 -22.80 -20.24 2.22
C SER A 175 -23.15 -21.68 1.83
N ILE A 176 -24.31 -21.91 1.23
CA ILE A 176 -24.79 -23.25 0.82
C ILE A 176 -24.58 -23.52 -0.67
N LEU A 177 -24.44 -22.48 -1.51
CA LEU A 177 -24.28 -22.64 -2.95
C LEU A 177 -23.09 -23.52 -3.38
N PRO A 178 -21.91 -23.50 -2.72
CA PRO A 178 -20.81 -24.39 -3.06
C PRO A 178 -21.19 -25.88 -2.93
N GLN A 179 -21.95 -26.25 -1.90
CA GLN A 179 -22.43 -27.62 -1.69
C GLN A 179 -23.46 -27.99 -2.74
N ILE A 180 -24.39 -27.10 -3.05
CA ILE A 180 -25.40 -27.28 -4.10
C ILE A 180 -24.69 -27.47 -5.46
N ALA A 181 -23.71 -26.62 -5.79
CA ALA A 181 -22.99 -26.69 -7.06
C ALA A 181 -22.22 -28.03 -7.25
N GLN A 182 -21.75 -28.66 -6.17
CA GLN A 182 -21.05 -29.95 -6.22
C GLN A 182 -22.03 -31.14 -6.29
N SER A 183 -23.33 -30.93 -6.04
CA SER A 183 -24.33 -31.99 -6.11
C SER A 183 -24.89 -32.13 -7.51
N ASN A 184 -25.51 -33.30 -7.80
CA ASN A 184 -26.28 -33.55 -9.02
C ASN A 184 -27.78 -33.25 -8.83
N SER A 185 -28.16 -32.57 -7.76
CA SER A 185 -29.55 -32.28 -7.44
C SER A 185 -30.14 -31.21 -8.36
N THR A 186 -31.44 -31.33 -8.65
CA THR A 186 -32.18 -30.26 -9.32
C THR A 186 -32.32 -29.06 -8.38
N VAL A 187 -32.00 -27.86 -8.90
CA VAL A 187 -32.08 -26.62 -8.15
C VAL A 187 -33.22 -25.75 -8.68
N MET A 188 -34.13 -25.34 -7.80
CA MET A 188 -35.18 -24.38 -8.11
C MET A 188 -34.80 -23.01 -7.52
N ILE A 189 -34.83 -21.98 -8.36
CA ILE A 189 -34.50 -20.59 -7.97
C ILE A 189 -35.76 -19.72 -8.14
N GLU A 190 -36.31 -19.27 -7.02
CA GLU A 190 -37.51 -18.44 -7.01
C GLU A 190 -37.17 -16.96 -6.71
N GLY A 191 -37.98 -16.07 -7.26
CA GLY A 191 -37.86 -14.63 -7.04
C GLY A 191 -38.59 -13.81 -8.09
N ALA A 192 -38.88 -12.55 -7.83
CA ALA A 192 -39.49 -11.64 -8.77
C ALA A 192 -38.72 -11.45 -10.07
N SER A 193 -39.33 -10.95 -11.12
CA SER A 193 -38.62 -10.65 -12.38
C SER A 193 -37.52 -9.61 -12.11
N GLY A 194 -36.37 -9.77 -12.78
CA GLY A 194 -35.22 -8.84 -12.63
C GLY A 194 -34.39 -9.03 -11.37
N THR A 195 -34.66 -10.00 -10.48
CA THR A 195 -33.89 -10.22 -9.24
C THR A 195 -32.57 -10.97 -9.43
N GLY A 196 -32.17 -11.27 -10.67
CA GLY A 196 -30.87 -11.90 -10.95
C GLY A 196 -30.85 -13.44 -10.85
N LYS A 197 -32.02 -14.10 -10.93
CA LYS A 197 -32.11 -15.58 -10.88
C LYS A 197 -31.16 -16.29 -11.87
N GLU A 198 -31.01 -15.75 -13.07
CA GLU A 198 -30.11 -16.31 -14.08
C GLU A 198 -28.63 -16.21 -13.65
N LEU A 199 -28.24 -15.12 -12.94
CA LEU A 199 -26.88 -14.99 -12.40
C LEU A 199 -26.60 -16.10 -11.39
N PHE A 200 -27.56 -16.44 -10.53
CA PHE A 200 -27.43 -17.57 -9.60
C PHE A 200 -27.27 -18.90 -10.31
N ALA A 201 -28.09 -19.16 -11.36
CA ALA A 201 -27.99 -20.39 -12.14
C ALA A 201 -26.62 -20.53 -12.83
N ARG A 202 -26.11 -19.45 -13.44
CA ARG A 202 -24.77 -19.40 -14.04
C ARG A 202 -23.68 -19.58 -12.99
N ALA A 203 -23.80 -18.95 -11.84
CA ALA A 203 -22.84 -19.07 -10.75
C ALA A 203 -22.77 -20.51 -10.20
N ILE A 204 -23.91 -21.19 -10.06
CA ILE A 204 -23.97 -22.62 -9.68
C ILE A 204 -23.25 -23.46 -10.74
N HIS A 205 -23.57 -23.27 -12.04
CA HIS A 205 -22.92 -24.01 -13.13
C HIS A 205 -21.40 -23.81 -13.13
N ASN A 206 -20.93 -22.57 -13.06
CA ASN A 206 -19.50 -22.21 -13.10
C ASN A 206 -18.70 -22.75 -11.90
N ASN A 207 -19.37 -23.10 -10.80
CA ASN A 207 -18.76 -23.69 -9.61
C ASN A 207 -19.04 -25.22 -9.49
N SER A 208 -19.67 -25.82 -10.48
CA SER A 208 -19.99 -27.26 -10.52
C SER A 208 -18.87 -28.08 -11.18
N PRO A 209 -18.86 -29.41 -11.01
CA PRO A 209 -17.99 -30.30 -11.81
C PRO A 209 -18.18 -30.14 -13.32
N ARG A 210 -19.36 -29.66 -13.76
CA ARG A 210 -19.73 -29.45 -15.16
C ARG A 210 -19.42 -28.04 -15.67
N LYS A 211 -18.60 -27.26 -15.00
CA LYS A 211 -18.25 -25.86 -15.35
C LYS A 211 -17.68 -25.68 -16.77
N ASN A 212 -17.11 -26.72 -17.34
CA ASN A 212 -16.56 -26.72 -18.69
C ASN A 212 -17.55 -27.22 -19.76
N GLU A 213 -18.74 -27.69 -19.32
CA GLU A 213 -19.81 -28.16 -20.21
C GLU A 213 -20.69 -26.94 -20.64
N PRO A 214 -21.46 -27.07 -21.73
CA PRO A 214 -22.35 -26.03 -22.19
C PRO A 214 -23.45 -25.70 -21.16
N PHE A 215 -23.64 -24.41 -20.90
CA PHE A 215 -24.80 -23.91 -20.14
C PHE A 215 -25.93 -23.54 -21.13
N VAL A 216 -26.96 -24.37 -21.20
CA VAL A 216 -28.07 -24.16 -22.11
C VAL A 216 -29.26 -23.56 -21.35
N ALA A 217 -29.61 -22.31 -21.66
CA ALA A 217 -30.79 -21.63 -21.10
C ALA A 217 -31.97 -21.70 -22.08
N VAL A 218 -33.13 -22.18 -21.61
CA VAL A 218 -34.36 -22.26 -22.40
C VAL A 218 -35.44 -21.42 -21.73
N ASN A 219 -36.04 -20.52 -22.49
CA ASN A 219 -37.21 -19.76 -22.04
C ASN A 219 -38.48 -20.54 -22.39
N CYS A 220 -39.07 -21.24 -21.41
CA CYS A 220 -40.29 -22.04 -21.62
C CYS A 220 -41.49 -21.19 -22.00
N GLY A 221 -41.54 -19.89 -21.65
CA GLY A 221 -42.63 -18.99 -22.05
C GLY A 221 -42.58 -18.55 -23.52
N ALA A 222 -41.50 -18.81 -24.20
CA ALA A 222 -41.31 -18.52 -25.64
C ALA A 222 -41.44 -19.77 -26.53
N LEU A 223 -41.73 -20.92 -25.92
CA LEU A 223 -42.00 -22.15 -26.67
C LEU A 223 -43.46 -22.16 -27.11
N PRO A 224 -43.78 -22.53 -28.39
CA PRO A 224 -45.14 -22.65 -28.88
C PRO A 224 -45.93 -23.77 -28.19
#